data_0b1b8212310783005bc71964a9038fcd
#
_entry.id   0b1b8212310783005bc71964a9038fcd
#
_cell.length_a   1.000
_cell.length_b   1.000
_cell.length_c   1.000
_cell.angle_alpha   90.00
_cell.angle_beta   90.00
_cell.angle_gamma   90.00
#
_symmetry.space_group_name_H-M   'P 1'
#
loop_
_entity.id
_entity.type
_entity.pdbx_description
1 polymer ?
#
loop_
_entity_poly.entity_id
_entity_poly.type
_entity_poly.pdbx_seq_one_letter_code
_entity_poly.pdbx_strand_id
1 'polypeptide(L)'
;MENALILFAVALLAGCSAPKYSGNALPEANNIENITIVEDTKTRTVFLDSMLDWCLNNQVKCKVVADGSEHKPEEVTLDYVSRWSWDFRTFVADAKISAYQGQERVGNVEFKAPNSANLSKFGDDMERIKAMMDILFDKKTAQEATQMIADEKL
;
A
#
# COMPACT_ATOMS: atom_id res chain seq x y z
N MET A 1 16.75 -41.23 -13.20
CA MET A 1 15.32 -40.90 -13.12
C MET A 1 14.95 -40.19 -11.80
N GLU A 2 15.56 -40.51 -10.68
CA GLU A 2 15.30 -39.85 -9.38
C GLU A 2 15.64 -38.36 -9.36
N ASN A 3 16.73 -37.92 -10.01
CA ASN A 3 17.12 -36.51 -10.05
C ASN A 3 16.17 -35.60 -10.88
N ALA A 4 15.49 -36.16 -11.88
CA ALA A 4 14.51 -35.44 -12.69
C ALA A 4 13.21 -35.18 -11.91
N LEU A 5 12.83 -36.10 -11.02
CA LEU A 5 11.64 -35.96 -10.18
C LEU A 5 11.82 -34.88 -9.12
N ILE A 6 13.02 -34.76 -8.54
CA ILE A 6 13.35 -33.72 -7.53
C ILE A 6 13.35 -32.31 -8.18
N LEU A 7 13.91 -32.17 -9.39
CA LEU A 7 13.90 -30.91 -10.14
C LEU A 7 12.47 -30.44 -10.49
N PHE A 8 11.57 -31.39 -10.80
CA PHE A 8 10.17 -31.07 -11.10
C PHE A 8 9.39 -30.66 -9.85
N ALA A 9 9.67 -31.26 -8.70
CA ALA A 9 9.03 -30.91 -7.41
C ALA A 9 9.45 -29.50 -6.92
N VAL A 10 10.71 -29.09 -7.15
CA VAL A 10 11.19 -27.75 -6.78
C VAL A 10 10.57 -26.65 -7.67
N ALA A 11 10.31 -26.94 -8.95
CA ALA A 11 9.68 -25.99 -9.86
C ALA A 11 8.21 -25.68 -9.51
N LEU A 12 7.51 -26.61 -8.84
CA LEU A 12 6.11 -26.40 -8.42
C LEU A 12 5.96 -25.48 -7.19
N LEU A 13 7.02 -25.23 -6.42
CA LEU A 13 7.01 -24.34 -5.26
C LEU A 13 7.18 -22.86 -5.63
N ALA A 14 7.57 -22.54 -6.86
CA ALA A 14 7.80 -21.17 -7.32
C ALA A 14 6.53 -20.42 -7.77
N GLY A 15 5.35 -21.04 -7.72
CA GLY A 15 4.14 -20.55 -8.40
C GLY A 15 3.16 -19.70 -7.58
N CYS A 16 3.29 -19.62 -6.25
CA CYS A 16 2.32 -18.93 -5.41
C CYS A 16 2.94 -17.73 -4.70
N SER A 17 2.99 -16.58 -5.39
CA SER A 17 3.37 -15.33 -4.73
C SER A 17 2.25 -14.89 -3.79
N ALA A 18 2.59 -14.61 -2.53
CA ALA A 18 1.68 -14.03 -1.55
C ALA A 18 1.62 -12.50 -1.69
N PRO A 19 0.50 -11.87 -1.31
CA PRO A 19 0.44 -10.42 -1.15
C PRO A 19 1.47 -9.93 -0.14
N LYS A 20 2.08 -8.77 -0.41
CA LYS A 20 3.12 -8.21 0.46
C LYS A 20 3.20 -6.69 0.39
N TYR A 21 3.69 -6.12 1.48
CA TYR A 21 4.09 -4.72 1.57
C TYR A 21 5.60 -4.56 1.45
N SER A 22 6.03 -3.39 0.98
CA SER A 22 7.41 -2.91 1.01
C SER A 22 7.41 -1.39 1.10
N GLY A 23 8.51 -0.80 1.58
CA GLY A 23 8.67 0.65 1.63
C GLY A 23 9.34 1.15 2.88
N ASN A 24 9.37 2.48 3.00
CA ASN A 24 10.01 3.20 4.09
C ASN A 24 9.04 4.23 4.68
N ALA A 25 9.08 4.35 6.00
CA ALA A 25 8.35 5.38 6.73
C ALA A 25 8.90 6.79 6.44
N LEU A 26 8.09 7.79 6.72
CA LEU A 26 8.47 9.19 6.75
C LEU A 26 9.49 9.45 7.86
N PRO A 27 10.50 10.29 7.64
CA PRO A 27 11.30 10.83 8.72
C PRO A 27 10.40 11.56 9.72
N GLU A 28 10.63 11.37 11.00
CA GLU A 28 9.87 12.03 12.09
C GLU A 28 8.35 11.89 11.97
N ALA A 29 7.87 10.75 11.44
CA ALA A 29 6.45 10.47 11.16
C ALA A 29 5.51 10.82 12.32
N ASN A 30 5.96 10.59 13.56
CA ASN A 30 5.18 10.86 14.79
C ASN A 30 4.94 12.36 15.07
N ASN A 31 5.67 13.26 14.40
CA ASN A 31 5.56 14.70 14.56
C ASN A 31 4.69 15.35 13.46
N ILE A 32 4.20 14.56 12.52
CA ILE A 32 3.42 15.07 11.38
C ILE A 32 1.96 15.10 11.75
N GLU A 33 1.41 16.31 11.92
CA GLU A 33 0.01 16.53 12.25
C GLU A 33 -0.83 16.94 11.03
N ASN A 34 -0.20 17.43 9.97
CA ASN A 34 -0.85 17.94 8.77
C ASN A 34 -0.20 17.35 7.52
N ILE A 35 -1.01 16.88 6.59
CA ILE A 35 -0.57 16.41 5.28
C ILE A 35 -1.50 16.91 4.18
N THR A 36 -0.96 17.05 2.99
CA THR A 36 -1.72 17.29 1.76
C THR A 36 -1.76 16.01 0.96
N ILE A 37 -2.92 15.63 0.44
CA ILE A 37 -3.11 14.47 -0.44
C ILE A 37 -3.49 15.01 -1.81
N VAL A 38 -2.72 14.67 -2.85
CA VAL A 38 -3.08 14.97 -4.24
C VAL A 38 -4.01 13.86 -4.72
N GLU A 39 -5.22 14.25 -5.13
CA GLU A 39 -6.20 13.31 -5.65
C GLU A 39 -5.70 12.69 -6.96
N ASP A 40 -5.75 11.37 -7.06
CA ASP A 40 -5.56 10.68 -8.34
C ASP A 40 -6.94 10.32 -8.93
N THR A 41 -7.37 11.08 -9.94
CA THR A 41 -8.66 10.89 -10.61
C THR A 41 -8.76 9.59 -11.41
N LYS A 42 -7.66 8.87 -11.62
CA LYS A 42 -7.61 7.58 -12.31
C LYS A 42 -7.73 6.39 -11.37
N THR A 43 -7.42 6.59 -10.09
CA THR A 43 -7.55 5.59 -9.04
C THR A 43 -8.99 5.55 -8.51
N ARG A 44 -9.47 4.38 -8.09
CA ARG A 44 -10.82 4.24 -7.51
C ARG A 44 -10.94 5.07 -6.22
N THR A 45 -12.07 5.72 -6.04
CA THR A 45 -12.35 6.60 -4.89
C THR A 45 -12.15 5.95 -3.53
N VAL A 46 -12.39 4.64 -3.42
CA VAL A 46 -12.16 3.88 -2.18
C VAL A 46 -10.73 4.02 -1.66
N PHE A 47 -9.75 4.31 -2.53
CA PHE A 47 -8.37 4.52 -2.10
C PHE A 47 -8.26 5.82 -1.28
N LEU A 48 -8.73 6.93 -1.83
CA LEU A 48 -8.74 8.21 -1.14
C LEU A 48 -9.58 8.14 0.14
N ASP A 49 -10.76 7.54 0.06
CA ASP A 49 -11.66 7.36 1.21
C ASP A 49 -10.97 6.62 2.36
N SER A 50 -10.20 5.57 2.05
CA SER A 50 -9.43 4.80 3.03
C SER A 50 -8.33 5.63 3.67
N MET A 51 -7.61 6.47 2.89
CA MET A 51 -6.60 7.38 3.41
C MET A 51 -7.22 8.43 4.34
N LEU A 52 -8.35 9.01 3.95
CA LEU A 52 -9.06 10.02 4.75
C LEU A 52 -9.62 9.43 6.06
N ASP A 53 -10.16 8.21 6.00
CA ASP A 53 -10.61 7.49 7.19
C ASP A 53 -9.44 7.20 8.15
N TRP A 54 -8.29 6.81 7.60
CA TRP A 54 -7.07 6.67 8.39
C TRP A 54 -6.65 7.99 9.06
N CYS A 55 -6.69 9.11 8.33
CA CYS A 55 -6.37 10.43 8.86
C CYS A 55 -7.27 10.78 10.05
N LEU A 56 -8.57 10.55 9.90
CA LEU A 56 -9.56 10.84 10.93
C LEU A 56 -9.31 10.01 12.20
N ASN A 57 -9.05 8.71 12.04
CA ASN A 57 -8.81 7.78 13.13
C ASN A 57 -7.48 8.03 13.86
N ASN A 58 -6.51 8.65 13.19
CA ASN A 58 -5.19 8.95 13.73
C ASN A 58 -4.99 10.43 14.11
N GLN A 59 -6.03 11.24 14.04
CA GLN A 59 -6.02 12.67 14.38
C GLN A 59 -5.01 13.49 13.55
N VAL A 60 -4.72 13.03 12.30
CA VAL A 60 -3.91 13.75 11.33
C VAL A 60 -4.84 14.60 10.47
N LYS A 61 -4.52 15.88 10.29
CA LYS A 61 -5.29 16.77 9.41
C LYS A 61 -4.89 16.55 7.97
N CYS A 62 -5.77 15.97 7.19
CA CYS A 62 -5.55 15.67 5.79
C CYS A 62 -6.34 16.64 4.89
N LYS A 63 -5.62 17.38 4.05
CA LYS A 63 -6.18 18.29 3.05
C LYS A 63 -6.06 17.61 1.69
N VAL A 64 -7.15 17.51 0.96
CA VAL A 64 -7.15 17.03 -0.44
C VAL A 64 -7.02 18.20 -1.38
N VAL A 65 -6.16 18.06 -2.38
CA VAL A 65 -5.97 19.02 -3.48
C VAL A 65 -6.15 18.31 -4.82
N ALA A 66 -6.44 19.08 -5.87
CA ALA A 66 -6.74 18.55 -7.18
C ALA A 66 -5.56 17.76 -7.79
N ASP A 67 -5.89 16.81 -8.67
CA ASP A 67 -4.94 16.07 -9.49
C ASP A 67 -3.96 17.01 -10.21
N GLY A 68 -2.66 16.67 -10.15
CA GLY A 68 -1.60 17.47 -10.74
C GLY A 68 -1.19 18.72 -9.92
N SER A 69 -1.67 18.90 -8.69
CA SER A 69 -1.21 19.97 -7.80
C SER A 69 0.28 19.83 -7.47
N GLU A 70 0.98 20.95 -7.38
CA GLU A 70 2.40 20.97 -7.04
C GLU A 70 2.64 20.66 -5.56
N HIS A 71 3.75 19.97 -5.28
CA HIS A 71 4.21 19.72 -3.92
C HIS A 71 4.91 20.95 -3.35
N LYS A 72 4.57 21.32 -2.11
CA LYS A 72 5.16 22.46 -1.43
C LYS A 72 6.29 22.03 -0.48
N PRO A 73 7.39 22.78 -0.40
CA PRO A 73 8.52 22.43 0.47
C PRO A 73 8.18 22.38 1.97
N GLU A 74 7.21 23.19 2.38
CA GLU A 74 6.78 23.34 3.78
C GLU A 74 5.74 22.31 4.24
N GLU A 75 5.22 21.49 3.31
CA GLU A 75 4.18 20.53 3.58
C GLU A 75 4.62 19.10 3.17
N VAL A 76 4.23 18.10 3.92
CA VAL A 76 4.30 16.71 3.46
C VAL A 76 3.11 16.46 2.53
N THR A 77 3.40 16.11 1.29
CA THR A 77 2.39 15.82 0.27
C THR A 77 2.43 14.35 -0.11
N LEU A 78 1.27 13.72 -0.16
CA LEU A 78 1.11 12.32 -0.56
C LEU A 78 0.51 12.25 -1.97
N ASP A 79 1.20 11.53 -2.84
CA ASP A 79 0.66 11.01 -4.10
C ASP A 79 0.33 9.53 -3.92
N TYR A 80 -0.69 9.05 -4.60
CA TYR A 80 -1.02 7.64 -4.60
C TYR A 80 -1.48 7.18 -5.97
N VAL A 81 -1.23 5.92 -6.27
CA VAL A 81 -1.74 5.24 -7.46
C VAL A 81 -2.13 3.82 -7.10
N SER A 82 -3.11 3.27 -7.79
CA SER A 82 -3.43 1.85 -7.66
C SER A 82 -3.88 1.23 -8.96
N ARG A 83 -3.59 -0.06 -9.10
CA ARG A 83 -4.11 -0.91 -10.14
C ARG A 83 -5.00 -1.97 -9.51
N TRP A 84 -6.22 -2.09 -10.01
CA TRP A 84 -7.21 -3.06 -9.58
C TRP A 84 -7.27 -4.21 -10.57
N SER A 85 -7.52 -5.39 -10.08
CA SER A 85 -7.71 -6.59 -10.87
C SER A 85 -9.02 -7.28 -10.49
N TRP A 86 -9.46 -8.19 -11.34
CA TRP A 86 -10.66 -8.97 -11.12
C TRP A 86 -10.37 -10.47 -11.29
N ASP A 87 -10.82 -11.26 -10.32
CA ASP A 87 -10.82 -12.72 -10.36
C ASP A 87 -11.91 -13.20 -9.40
N PHE A 88 -13.12 -13.45 -9.92
CA PHE A 88 -14.37 -13.65 -9.18
C PHE A 88 -14.84 -12.43 -8.37
N ARG A 89 -13.95 -11.60 -7.86
CA ARG A 89 -14.21 -10.30 -7.23
C ARG A 89 -13.07 -9.34 -7.55
N THR A 90 -13.38 -8.05 -7.44
CA THR A 90 -12.35 -7.01 -7.59
C THR A 90 -11.48 -6.95 -6.35
N PHE A 91 -10.19 -6.72 -6.54
CA PHE A 91 -9.21 -6.53 -5.48
C PHE A 91 -8.11 -5.55 -5.91
N VAL A 92 -7.47 -4.90 -4.95
CA VAL A 92 -6.28 -4.09 -5.23
C VAL A 92 -5.10 -5.02 -5.55
N ALA A 93 -4.58 -4.92 -6.77
CA ALA A 93 -3.48 -5.76 -7.24
C ALA A 93 -2.11 -5.13 -6.99
N ASP A 94 -2.00 -3.82 -7.25
CA ASP A 94 -0.83 -3.01 -6.92
C ASP A 94 -1.31 -1.67 -6.38
N ALA A 95 -0.62 -1.16 -5.38
CA ALA A 95 -0.84 0.16 -4.84
C ALA A 95 0.48 0.78 -4.40
N LYS A 96 0.57 2.09 -4.51
CA LYS A 96 1.72 2.85 -4.06
C LYS A 96 1.27 4.17 -3.46
N ILE A 97 1.85 4.53 -2.32
CA ILE A 97 1.78 5.86 -1.73
C ILE A 97 3.21 6.41 -1.70
N SER A 98 3.41 7.60 -2.23
CA SER A 98 4.70 8.31 -2.22
C SER A 98 4.54 9.61 -1.47
N ALA A 99 5.42 9.87 -0.53
CA ALA A 99 5.43 11.09 0.25
C ALA A 99 6.55 12.02 -0.23
N TYR A 100 6.23 13.28 -0.38
CA TYR A 100 7.13 14.32 -0.87
C TYR A 100 7.17 15.51 0.09
N GLN A 101 8.33 16.15 0.14
CA GLN A 101 8.52 17.48 0.70
C GLN A 101 9.17 18.34 -0.37
N GLY A 102 8.38 19.21 -1.01
CA GLY A 102 8.76 19.83 -2.27
C GLY A 102 9.02 18.79 -3.36
N GLN A 103 10.18 18.85 -3.98
CA GLN A 103 10.57 17.90 -5.05
C GLN A 103 11.24 16.61 -4.51
N GLU A 104 11.54 16.54 -3.23
CA GLU A 104 12.20 15.39 -2.62
C GLU A 104 11.17 14.36 -2.16
N ARG A 105 11.36 13.10 -2.57
CA ARG A 105 10.58 11.98 -2.05
C ARG A 105 11.16 11.55 -0.70
N VAL A 106 10.39 11.73 0.36
CA VAL A 106 10.82 11.46 1.74
C VAL A 106 10.30 10.15 2.31
N GLY A 107 9.37 9.49 1.61
CA GLY A 107 8.87 8.18 2.01
C GLY A 107 8.10 7.52 0.87
N ASN A 108 7.97 6.19 0.93
CA ASN A 108 7.07 5.46 0.05
C ASN A 108 6.68 4.11 0.61
N VAL A 109 5.49 3.66 0.26
CA VAL A 109 4.98 2.33 0.57
C VAL A 109 4.33 1.74 -0.68
N GLU A 110 4.61 0.48 -0.94
CA GLU A 110 4.01 -0.29 -2.02
C GLU A 110 3.32 -1.54 -1.45
N PHE A 111 2.19 -1.87 -2.04
CA PHE A 111 1.47 -3.12 -1.84
C PHE A 111 1.38 -3.87 -3.16
N LYS A 112 1.58 -5.18 -3.14
CA LYS A 112 1.42 -6.05 -4.31
C LYS A 112 0.68 -7.33 -3.94
N ALA A 113 -0.41 -7.59 -4.65
CA ALA A 113 -1.16 -8.83 -4.60
C ALA A 113 -1.16 -9.48 -5.99
N PRO A 114 -0.19 -10.36 -6.29
CA PRO A 114 -0.11 -11.01 -7.59
C PRO A 114 -1.40 -11.77 -7.91
N ASN A 115 -1.82 -11.74 -9.16
CA ASN A 115 -2.97 -12.52 -9.63
C ASN A 115 -2.56 -13.99 -9.80
N SER A 116 -2.42 -14.68 -8.70
CA SER A 116 -2.07 -16.10 -8.58
C SER A 116 -3.22 -16.90 -7.98
N ALA A 117 -3.08 -18.20 -7.86
CA ALA A 117 -4.04 -19.07 -7.18
C ALA A 117 -4.12 -18.82 -5.65
N ASN A 118 -3.27 -17.94 -5.10
CA ASN A 118 -3.28 -17.59 -3.69
C ASN A 118 -4.50 -16.74 -3.34
N LEU A 119 -5.42 -17.27 -2.54
CA LEU A 119 -6.67 -16.61 -2.14
C LEU A 119 -6.46 -15.43 -1.18
N SER A 120 -5.28 -15.30 -0.55
CA SER A 120 -4.94 -14.15 0.29
C SER A 120 -4.92 -12.82 -0.46
N LYS A 121 -5.00 -12.83 -1.82
CA LYS A 121 -5.22 -11.61 -2.61
C LYS A 121 -6.58 -10.94 -2.33
N PHE A 122 -7.55 -11.69 -1.81
CA PHE A 122 -8.92 -11.24 -1.53
C PHE A 122 -9.11 -10.81 -0.07
N GLY A 123 -8.34 -9.89 0.41
CA GLY A 123 -8.54 -9.30 1.73
C GLY A 123 -9.49 -8.09 1.71
N ASP A 124 -9.50 -7.36 2.80
CA ASP A 124 -10.19 -6.07 2.90
C ASP A 124 -9.30 -4.97 2.28
N ASP A 125 -9.71 -4.46 1.12
CA ASP A 125 -8.94 -3.47 0.38
C ASP A 125 -8.78 -2.16 1.16
N MET A 126 -9.79 -1.74 1.94
CA MET A 126 -9.71 -0.52 2.76
C MET A 126 -8.70 -0.69 3.88
N GLU A 127 -8.74 -1.80 4.61
CA GLU A 127 -7.79 -2.09 5.68
C GLU A 127 -6.36 -2.24 5.15
N ARG A 128 -6.20 -2.78 3.93
CA ARG A 128 -4.90 -2.87 3.26
C ARG A 128 -4.32 -1.50 2.90
N ILE A 129 -5.15 -0.58 2.43
CA ILE A 129 -4.73 0.80 2.16
C ILE A 129 -4.38 1.52 3.46
N LYS A 130 -5.18 1.35 4.51
CA LYS A 130 -4.88 1.90 5.85
C LYS A 130 -3.56 1.34 6.41
N ALA A 131 -3.27 0.07 6.19
CA ALA A 131 -1.99 -0.52 6.58
C ALA A 131 -0.80 0.11 5.83
N MET A 132 -0.98 0.57 4.57
CA MET A 132 0.04 1.35 3.87
C MET A 132 0.30 2.69 4.56
N MET A 133 -0.76 3.36 5.03
CA MET A 133 -0.63 4.58 5.83
C MET A 133 0.06 4.31 7.18
N ASP A 134 -0.27 3.20 7.85
CA ASP A 134 0.41 2.79 9.07
C ASP A 134 1.92 2.59 8.88
N ILE A 135 2.33 2.00 7.75
CA ILE A 135 3.74 1.81 7.41
C ILE A 135 4.40 3.17 7.13
N LEU A 136 3.74 4.03 6.34
CA LEU A 136 4.28 5.34 5.99
C LEU A 136 4.48 6.23 7.22
N PHE A 137 3.60 6.12 8.23
CA PHE A 137 3.63 6.88 9.47
C PHE A 137 4.28 6.13 10.65
N ASP A 138 5.11 5.13 10.35
CA ASP A 138 5.92 4.35 11.33
C ASP A 138 5.11 3.72 12.48
N LYS A 139 3.84 3.39 12.21
CA LYS A 139 2.96 2.68 13.18
C LYS A 139 3.07 1.16 13.05
N LYS A 140 3.49 0.69 11.87
CA LYS A 140 3.77 -0.72 11.55
C LYS A 140 4.95 -0.81 10.59
N THR A 141 5.69 -1.88 10.66
CA THR A 141 6.66 -2.23 9.61
C THR A 141 5.97 -2.92 8.43
N ALA A 142 6.58 -2.85 7.25
CA ALA A 142 6.11 -3.59 6.07
C ALA A 142 6.06 -5.11 6.32
N GLN A 143 6.97 -5.63 7.15
CA GLN A 143 7.00 -7.04 7.52
C GLN A 143 5.81 -7.42 8.42
N GLU A 144 5.50 -6.62 9.44
CA GLU A 144 4.33 -6.83 10.30
C GLU A 144 3.02 -6.79 9.50
N ALA A 145 2.84 -5.78 8.65
CA ALA A 145 1.66 -5.69 7.79
C ALA A 145 1.54 -6.89 6.83
N THR A 146 2.66 -7.37 6.26
CA THR A 146 2.67 -8.56 5.43
C THR A 146 2.30 -9.81 6.22
N GLN A 147 2.77 -9.94 7.47
CA GLN A 147 2.40 -11.05 8.34
C GLN A 147 0.91 -11.02 8.70
N MET A 148 0.32 -9.82 8.88
CA MET A 148 -1.12 -9.70 9.13
C MET A 148 -1.98 -10.26 8.00
N ILE A 149 -1.53 -10.14 6.74
CA ILE A 149 -2.22 -10.80 5.60
C ILE A 149 -2.14 -12.32 5.74
N ALA A 150 -0.98 -12.86 6.08
CA ALA A 150 -0.79 -14.31 6.28
C ALA A 150 -1.64 -14.84 7.45
N ASP A 151 -1.88 -14.01 8.46
CA ASP A 151 -2.72 -14.31 9.63
C ASP A 151 -4.23 -14.03 9.39
N GLU A 152 -4.63 -13.71 8.15
CA GLU A 152 -6.02 -13.36 7.77
C GLU A 152 -6.62 -12.17 8.56
N LYS A 153 -5.78 -11.18 8.90
CA LYS A 153 -6.18 -9.96 9.62
C LYS A 153 -6.31 -8.73 8.71
N LEU A 154 -5.91 -8.85 7.42
CA LEU A 154 -5.99 -7.81 6.39
C LEU A 154 -6.53 -8.35 5.07
#